data_33453e58258d4a1dd6b3ace9d2bfd833
#
_entry.id   33453e58258d4a1dd6b3ace9d2bfd833
#
_cell.length_a   1.000
_cell.length_b   1.000
_cell.length_c   1.000
_cell.angle_alpha   90.00
_cell.angle_beta   90.00
_cell.angle_gamma   90.00
#
_symmetry.space_group_name_H-M   'P 1'
#
loop_
_entity.id
_entity.type
_entity.pdbx_description
1 polymer ?
#
loop_
_entity_poly.entity_id
_entity_poly.type
_entity_poly.pdbx_seq_one_letter_code
_entity_poly.pdbx_strand_id
1 'polypeptide(L)'
;FQHPKMNIWRENFKGIEYRHPETGLLVSGAVDDIWVNDKEELHIVDYKSTSKDEKIEALDKDWHDGYKQQMETYQWLFRRNGFKVSDTGYFVYANASKDREAFDAKLEFDVTVIPYKGDDSWLEPTLLDIKETLESDELPAVAQDCDYCTYREFVGRKLQRFAPGKKKGQGTLGI
;
A
#
# COMPACT_ATOMS: atom_id res chain seq x y z
N PHE A 1 15.44 4.42 -16.80
CA PHE A 1 15.93 5.58 -16.04
C PHE A 1 17.12 5.18 -15.16
N GLN A 2 18.19 5.98 -15.15
CA GLN A 2 19.36 5.74 -14.32
C GLN A 2 19.51 6.88 -13.30
N HIS A 3 19.60 6.52 -12.02
CA HIS A 3 19.82 7.48 -10.94
C HIS A 3 20.70 6.84 -9.84
N PRO A 4 21.62 7.59 -9.20
CA PRO A 4 22.50 7.04 -8.15
C PRO A 4 21.76 6.40 -6.97
N LYS A 5 20.55 6.86 -6.67
CA LYS A 5 19.70 6.33 -5.59
C LYS A 5 18.77 5.18 -6.04
N MET A 6 18.79 4.75 -7.30
CA MET A 6 17.83 3.78 -7.82
C MET A 6 17.82 2.48 -7.01
N ASN A 7 19.00 1.98 -6.62
CA ASN A 7 19.09 0.78 -5.80
C ASN A 7 18.46 0.95 -4.42
N ILE A 8 18.56 2.16 -3.82
CA ILE A 8 17.94 2.48 -2.53
C ILE A 8 16.43 2.55 -2.68
N TRP A 9 15.92 3.15 -3.75
CA TRP A 9 14.49 3.29 -3.99
C TRP A 9 13.77 1.95 -4.24
N ARG A 10 14.53 0.92 -4.65
CA ARG A 10 14.05 -0.46 -4.82
C ARG A 10 14.10 -1.31 -3.54
N GLU A 11 14.73 -0.83 -2.48
CA GLU A 11 14.84 -1.57 -1.22
C GLU A 11 13.55 -1.43 -0.40
N ASN A 12 12.86 -2.53 -0.11
CA ASN A 12 11.56 -2.57 0.56
C ASN A 12 11.50 -1.84 1.92
N PHE A 13 12.62 -1.74 2.63
CA PHE A 13 12.68 -1.09 3.96
C PHE A 13 13.34 0.29 3.94
N LYS A 14 13.69 0.80 2.77
CA LYS A 14 14.24 2.15 2.56
C LYS A 14 13.33 2.92 1.61
N GLY A 15 13.40 2.60 0.32
CA GLY A 15 12.59 3.23 -0.68
C GLY A 15 12.94 4.70 -0.91
N ILE A 16 12.00 5.41 -1.52
CA ILE A 16 11.99 6.87 -1.58
C ILE A 16 11.15 7.40 -0.40
N GLU A 17 11.66 8.43 0.25
CA GLU A 17 11.04 9.00 1.45
C GLU A 17 10.70 10.47 1.26
N TYR A 18 9.61 10.90 1.87
CA TYR A 18 9.25 12.32 1.99
C TYR A 18 8.67 12.59 3.38
N ARG A 19 9.25 13.57 4.08
CA ARG A 19 8.69 14.05 5.33
C ARG A 19 7.70 15.16 5.05
N HIS A 20 6.42 14.87 5.30
CA HIS A 20 5.36 15.83 5.08
C HIS A 20 5.48 17.01 6.06
N PRO A 21 5.64 18.27 5.57
CA PRO A 21 6.02 19.40 6.42
C PRO A 21 4.94 19.78 7.44
N GLU A 22 3.68 19.68 7.08
CA GLU A 22 2.57 20.10 7.92
C GLU A 22 2.27 19.08 9.02
N THR A 23 2.31 17.80 8.72
CA THR A 23 2.00 16.73 9.68
C THR A 23 3.22 16.16 10.39
N GLY A 24 4.42 16.34 9.85
CA GLY A 24 5.64 15.70 10.31
C GLY A 24 5.72 14.20 10.02
N LEU A 25 4.71 13.61 9.36
CA LEU A 25 4.70 12.20 8.98
C LEU A 25 5.79 11.91 7.95
N LEU A 26 6.44 10.76 8.08
CA LEU A 26 7.36 10.24 7.09
C LEU A 26 6.61 9.24 6.20
N VAL A 27 6.45 9.60 4.94
CA VAL A 27 5.88 8.71 3.92
C VAL A 27 7.03 8.07 3.14
N SER A 28 7.00 6.76 2.97
CA SER A 28 8.03 6.04 2.23
C SER A 28 7.42 4.95 1.35
N GLY A 29 8.13 4.59 0.27
CA GLY A 29 7.72 3.51 -0.60
C GLY A 29 8.85 3.03 -1.49
N ALA A 30 8.89 1.75 -1.79
CA ALA A 30 9.87 1.14 -2.68
C ALA A 30 9.24 0.86 -4.04
N VAL A 31 9.85 1.39 -5.11
CA VAL A 31 9.39 1.19 -6.48
C VAL A 31 10.12 0.01 -7.12
N ASP A 32 9.45 -0.71 -8.01
CA ASP A 32 10.11 -1.77 -8.77
C ASP A 32 10.99 -1.19 -9.88
N ASP A 33 10.45 -0.24 -10.65
CA ASP A 33 11.20 0.41 -11.73
C ASP A 33 10.66 1.80 -12.08
N ILE A 34 11.44 2.52 -12.89
CA ILE A 34 11.09 3.84 -13.40
C ILE A 34 11.49 3.91 -14.86
N TRP A 35 10.54 4.25 -15.72
CA TRP A 35 10.83 4.59 -17.12
C TRP A 35 10.83 6.09 -17.31
N VAL A 36 11.46 6.55 -18.38
CA VAL A 36 11.51 7.96 -18.75
C VAL A 36 11.11 8.11 -20.21
N ASN A 37 10.30 9.12 -20.51
CA ASN A 37 9.92 9.45 -21.88
C ASN A 37 10.82 10.54 -22.48
N ASP A 38 10.59 10.86 -23.75
CA ASP A 38 11.37 11.89 -24.49
C ASP A 38 11.18 13.31 -23.92
N LYS A 39 10.20 13.52 -23.04
CA LYS A 39 9.94 14.80 -22.34
C LYS A 39 10.58 14.85 -20.95
N GLU A 40 11.44 13.87 -20.64
CA GLU A 40 12.07 13.69 -19.34
C GLU A 40 11.07 13.51 -18.18
N GLU A 41 9.86 13.00 -18.47
CA GLU A 41 8.89 12.66 -17.45
C GLU A 41 9.11 11.23 -16.99
N LEU A 42 9.10 11.03 -15.68
CA LEU A 42 9.22 9.73 -15.06
C LEU A 42 7.87 9.02 -15.05
N HIS A 43 7.85 7.78 -15.47
CA HIS A 43 6.72 6.87 -15.33
C HIS A 43 7.07 5.83 -14.28
N ILE A 44 6.27 5.75 -13.22
CA ILE A 44 6.40 4.68 -12.23
C ILE A 44 5.98 3.36 -12.87
N VAL A 45 6.75 2.31 -12.61
CA VAL A 45 6.51 0.97 -13.14
C VAL A 45 6.46 -0.02 -11.98
N ASP A 46 5.44 -0.85 -11.98
CA ASP A 46 5.21 -1.86 -10.96
C ASP A 46 5.04 -3.24 -11.62
N TYR A 47 5.84 -4.22 -11.19
CA TYR A 47 5.84 -5.57 -11.72
C TYR A 47 4.92 -6.47 -10.92
N LYS A 48 3.95 -7.08 -11.59
CA LYS A 48 3.02 -8.04 -10.99
C LYS A 48 3.17 -9.40 -11.64
N SER A 49 3.19 -10.45 -10.84
CA SER A 49 3.20 -11.83 -11.33
C SER A 49 1.95 -12.58 -10.91
N THR A 50 1.47 -13.44 -11.78
CA THR A 50 0.30 -14.28 -11.53
C THR A 50 0.36 -15.55 -12.38
N SER A 51 -0.59 -16.47 -12.15
CA SER A 51 -0.79 -17.68 -12.97
C SER A 51 -2.29 -17.95 -13.15
N LYS A 52 -2.97 -17.02 -13.84
CA LYS A 52 -4.41 -17.13 -14.15
C LYS A 52 -4.62 -17.67 -15.55
N ASP A 53 -5.74 -18.37 -15.77
CA ASP A 53 -6.13 -18.90 -17.08
C ASP A 53 -6.52 -17.77 -18.03
N GLU A 54 -7.03 -16.66 -17.47
CA GLU A 54 -7.42 -15.48 -18.23
C GLU A 54 -6.27 -14.49 -18.35
N LYS A 55 -6.14 -13.89 -19.54
CA LYS A 55 -5.22 -12.78 -19.76
C LYS A 55 -5.65 -11.55 -18.95
N ILE A 56 -4.71 -10.91 -18.29
CA ILE A 56 -4.97 -9.69 -17.55
C ILE A 56 -4.74 -8.50 -18.48
N GLU A 57 -5.81 -7.83 -18.85
CA GLU A 57 -5.76 -6.68 -19.79
C GLU A 57 -6.14 -5.35 -19.12
N ALA A 58 -6.74 -5.40 -17.92
CA ALA A 58 -7.18 -4.21 -17.18
C ALA A 58 -7.14 -4.41 -15.67
N LEU A 59 -7.14 -3.30 -14.93
CA LEU A 59 -7.25 -3.26 -13.48
C LEU A 59 -8.71 -2.95 -13.08
N ASP A 60 -9.60 -3.90 -13.31
CA ASP A 60 -11.06 -3.77 -13.20
C ASP A 60 -11.69 -4.46 -11.99
N LYS A 61 -10.88 -5.06 -11.12
CA LYS A 61 -11.35 -5.76 -9.90
C LYS A 61 -11.15 -4.89 -8.67
N ASP A 62 -12.05 -5.00 -7.69
CA ASP A 62 -12.01 -4.23 -6.43
C ASP A 62 -10.66 -4.36 -5.70
N TRP A 63 -10.06 -5.55 -5.71
CA TRP A 63 -8.75 -5.78 -5.11
C TRP A 63 -7.58 -5.10 -5.85
N HIS A 64 -7.79 -4.59 -7.08
CA HIS A 64 -6.80 -3.77 -7.78
C HIS A 64 -6.70 -2.34 -7.21
N ASP A 65 -7.67 -1.89 -6.41
CA ASP A 65 -7.65 -0.53 -5.88
C ASP A 65 -6.42 -0.29 -4.98
N GLY A 66 -5.99 -1.31 -4.23
CA GLY A 66 -4.73 -1.23 -3.49
C GLY A 66 -3.50 -1.03 -4.38
N TYR A 67 -3.48 -1.60 -5.59
CA TYR A 67 -2.40 -1.40 -6.56
C TYR A 67 -2.42 0.02 -7.16
N LYS A 68 -3.62 0.54 -7.44
CA LYS A 68 -3.80 1.92 -7.92
C LYS A 68 -3.31 2.93 -6.89
N GLN A 69 -3.73 2.77 -5.63
CA GLN A 69 -3.27 3.60 -4.50
C GLN A 69 -1.75 3.52 -4.30
N GLN A 70 -1.15 2.34 -4.45
CA GLN A 70 0.30 2.16 -4.40
C GLN A 70 0.99 2.97 -5.51
N MET A 71 0.52 2.87 -6.75
CA MET A 71 1.05 3.61 -7.89
C MET A 71 0.97 5.13 -7.67
N GLU A 72 -0.18 5.62 -7.23
CA GLU A 72 -0.43 7.04 -6.96
C GLU A 72 0.45 7.56 -5.83
N THR A 73 0.63 6.75 -4.77
CA THR A 73 1.55 7.09 -3.67
C THR A 73 2.98 7.24 -4.18
N TYR A 74 3.44 6.36 -5.06
CA TYR A 74 4.78 6.47 -5.65
C TYR A 74 4.91 7.67 -6.57
N GLN A 75 3.91 7.97 -7.40
CA GLN A 75 3.88 9.17 -8.23
C GLN A 75 3.98 10.43 -7.36
N TRP A 76 3.20 10.51 -6.29
CA TRP A 76 3.24 11.60 -5.33
C TRP A 76 4.62 11.72 -4.65
N LEU A 77 5.20 10.62 -4.15
CA LEU A 77 6.52 10.63 -3.51
C LEU A 77 7.60 11.20 -4.44
N PHE A 78 7.62 10.80 -5.71
CA PHE A 78 8.59 11.31 -6.66
C PHE A 78 8.35 12.78 -6.99
N ARG A 79 7.09 13.23 -7.13
CA ARG A 79 6.75 14.65 -7.30
C ARG A 79 7.20 15.48 -6.11
N ARG A 80 6.97 15.00 -4.89
CA ARG A 80 7.41 15.70 -3.66
C ARG A 80 8.92 15.75 -3.50
N ASN A 81 9.65 14.85 -4.12
CA ASN A 81 11.10 14.88 -4.20
C ASN A 81 11.64 15.71 -5.40
N GLY A 82 10.78 16.43 -6.11
CA GLY A 82 11.16 17.39 -7.15
C GLY A 82 11.32 16.79 -8.55
N PHE A 83 10.89 15.55 -8.77
CA PHE A 83 10.92 14.94 -10.09
C PHE A 83 9.70 15.33 -10.93
N LYS A 84 9.89 15.44 -12.23
CA LYS A 84 8.81 15.59 -13.20
C LYS A 84 8.22 14.21 -13.46
N VAL A 85 7.02 13.94 -12.94
CA VAL A 85 6.37 12.62 -12.99
C VAL A 85 5.11 12.70 -13.83
N SER A 86 4.99 11.78 -14.79
CA SER A 86 3.77 11.60 -15.59
C SER A 86 2.61 11.11 -14.70
N ASP A 87 1.38 11.52 -15.02
CA ASP A 87 0.19 10.92 -14.40
C ASP A 87 -0.01 9.47 -14.82
N THR A 88 0.63 9.04 -15.93
CA THR A 88 0.55 7.65 -16.36
C THR A 88 1.70 6.84 -15.79
N GLY A 89 1.38 5.84 -14.97
CA GLY A 89 2.26 4.75 -14.58
C GLY A 89 1.95 3.47 -15.35
N TYR A 90 2.74 2.43 -15.16
CA TYR A 90 2.57 1.16 -15.86
C TYR A 90 2.60 -0.02 -14.91
N PHE A 91 1.64 -0.91 -15.04
CA PHE A 91 1.70 -2.24 -14.45
C PHE A 91 2.18 -3.24 -15.49
N VAL A 92 3.25 -3.93 -15.19
CA VAL A 92 3.79 -4.98 -16.05
C VAL A 92 3.41 -6.32 -15.45
N TYR A 93 2.41 -6.95 -16.02
CA TYR A 93 1.95 -8.27 -15.58
C TYR A 93 2.68 -9.38 -16.32
N ALA A 94 3.30 -10.29 -15.56
CA ALA A 94 3.85 -11.54 -16.05
C ALA A 94 2.93 -12.68 -15.60
N ASN A 95 2.11 -13.19 -16.52
CA ASN A 95 1.18 -14.29 -16.26
C ASN A 95 1.81 -15.62 -16.65
N ALA A 96 2.14 -16.46 -15.66
CA ALA A 96 2.77 -17.76 -15.90
C ALA A 96 1.79 -18.76 -16.50
N SER A 97 2.19 -19.43 -17.56
CA SER A 97 1.47 -20.59 -18.11
C SER A 97 1.62 -21.77 -17.15
N LYS A 98 0.49 -22.32 -16.66
CA LYS A 98 0.44 -23.47 -15.77
C LYS A 98 0.00 -24.76 -16.47
N ASP A 99 -0.46 -24.68 -17.73
CA ASP A 99 -1.08 -25.79 -18.45
C ASP A 99 -0.10 -26.59 -19.31
N ARG A 100 1.19 -26.53 -18.96
CA ARG A 100 2.21 -27.31 -19.62
C ARG A 100 2.22 -28.76 -19.16
N GLU A 101 2.33 -29.69 -20.11
CA GLU A 101 2.39 -31.12 -19.86
C GLU A 101 3.60 -31.52 -19.00
N ALA A 102 4.73 -30.78 -19.12
CA ALA A 102 5.94 -31.01 -18.35
C ALA A 102 6.68 -29.73 -18.00
N PHE A 103 7.33 -29.72 -16.85
CA PHE A 103 8.28 -28.68 -16.44
C PHE A 103 9.69 -29.06 -16.92
N ASP A 104 10.08 -28.56 -18.07
CA ASP A 104 11.42 -28.76 -18.65
C ASP A 104 12.44 -27.71 -18.17
N ALA A 105 12.43 -27.36 -16.88
CA ALA A 105 13.22 -26.29 -16.29
C ALA A 105 12.96 -24.90 -16.96
N LYS A 106 11.76 -24.69 -17.52
CA LYS A 106 11.36 -23.45 -18.16
C LYS A 106 10.00 -23.02 -17.64
N LEU A 107 9.88 -21.72 -17.34
CA LEU A 107 8.60 -21.05 -17.11
C LEU A 107 8.32 -20.12 -18.29
N GLU A 108 7.12 -20.23 -18.86
CA GLU A 108 6.66 -19.32 -19.90
C GLU A 108 5.68 -18.33 -19.30
N PHE A 109 5.79 -17.08 -19.73
CA PHE A 109 4.96 -16.00 -19.27
C PHE A 109 4.37 -15.23 -20.45
N ASP A 110 3.10 -14.93 -20.36
CA ASP A 110 2.48 -13.88 -21.15
C ASP A 110 2.67 -12.55 -20.41
N VAL A 111 3.35 -11.60 -21.07
CA VAL A 111 3.62 -10.28 -20.49
C VAL A 111 2.66 -9.25 -21.09
N THR A 112 1.95 -8.55 -20.20
CA THR A 112 1.05 -7.45 -20.59
C THR A 112 1.46 -6.19 -19.88
N VAL A 113 1.56 -5.08 -20.62
CA VAL A 113 1.82 -3.74 -20.07
C VAL A 113 0.50 -2.97 -20.02
N ILE A 114 0.07 -2.61 -18.83
CA ILE A 114 -1.21 -1.93 -18.61
C ILE A 114 -0.90 -0.49 -18.16
N PRO A 115 -1.22 0.53 -18.99
CA PRO A 115 -1.11 1.91 -18.56
C PRO A 115 -2.21 2.23 -17.55
N TYR A 116 -1.85 2.99 -16.52
CA TYR A 116 -2.77 3.48 -15.52
C TYR A 116 -2.56 4.98 -15.32
N LYS A 117 -3.63 5.76 -15.46
CA LYS A 117 -3.60 7.18 -15.14
C LYS A 117 -3.99 7.37 -13.68
N GLY A 118 -3.00 7.68 -12.84
CA GLY A 118 -3.20 7.90 -11.41
C GLY A 118 -3.72 9.31 -11.10
N ASP A 119 -4.33 9.43 -9.93
CA ASP A 119 -4.75 10.68 -9.31
C ASP A 119 -4.33 10.66 -7.83
N ASP A 120 -3.28 11.39 -7.50
CA ASP A 120 -2.72 11.45 -6.14
C ASP A 120 -3.33 12.55 -5.26
N SER A 121 -4.42 13.19 -5.70
CA SER A 121 -5.07 14.31 -5.00
C SER A 121 -5.63 13.93 -3.63
N TRP A 122 -5.90 12.65 -3.40
CA TRP A 122 -6.40 12.13 -2.13
C TRP A 122 -5.33 12.03 -1.03
N LEU A 123 -4.04 12.01 -1.39
CA LEU A 123 -2.95 11.77 -0.43
C LEU A 123 -2.79 12.89 0.59
N GLU A 124 -2.77 14.14 0.14
CA GLU A 124 -2.61 15.28 1.05
C GLU A 124 -3.72 15.35 2.12
N PRO A 125 -5.02 15.31 1.76
CA PRO A 125 -6.09 15.25 2.75
C PRO A 125 -5.95 14.05 3.69
N THR A 126 -5.62 12.88 3.16
CA THR A 126 -5.46 11.67 3.98
C THR A 126 -4.33 11.79 4.99
N LEU A 127 -3.21 12.44 4.65
CA LEU A 127 -2.12 12.67 5.61
C LEU A 127 -2.55 13.58 6.76
N LEU A 128 -3.38 14.59 6.50
CA LEU A 128 -3.98 15.44 7.52
C LEU A 128 -4.92 14.65 8.42
N ASP A 129 -5.82 13.84 7.84
CA ASP A 129 -6.75 13.00 8.58
C ASP A 129 -6.00 11.96 9.46
N ILE A 130 -4.92 11.37 8.93
CA ILE A 130 -4.05 10.46 9.71
C ILE A 130 -3.48 11.21 10.92
N LYS A 131 -2.98 12.42 10.71
CA LYS A 131 -2.41 13.22 11.80
C LYS A 131 -3.44 13.54 12.87
N GLU A 132 -4.63 14.00 12.48
CA GLU A 132 -5.75 14.27 13.38
C GLU A 132 -6.14 13.00 14.16
N THR A 133 -6.26 11.86 13.47
CA THR A 133 -6.57 10.57 14.11
C THR A 133 -5.52 10.16 15.13
N LEU A 134 -4.24 10.35 14.83
CA LEU A 134 -3.13 9.99 15.73
C LEU A 134 -3.05 10.90 16.97
N GLU A 135 -3.53 12.13 16.87
CA GLU A 135 -3.55 13.11 17.97
C GLU A 135 -4.86 13.07 18.77
N SER A 136 -5.88 12.37 18.27
CA SER A 136 -7.16 12.21 18.94
C SER A 136 -7.11 11.11 20.01
N ASP A 137 -7.82 11.34 21.12
CA ASP A 137 -8.09 10.31 22.11
C ASP A 137 -9.23 9.35 21.69
N GLU A 138 -9.94 9.67 20.60
CA GLU A 138 -11.04 8.86 20.08
C GLU A 138 -10.53 7.88 19.01
N LEU A 139 -11.01 6.65 19.08
CA LEU A 139 -10.73 5.66 18.05
C LEU A 139 -11.61 5.91 16.82
N PRO A 140 -11.04 5.83 15.60
CA PRO A 140 -11.82 5.95 14.38
C PRO A 140 -12.88 4.85 14.27
N ALA A 141 -13.96 5.14 13.54
CA ALA A 141 -15.00 4.15 13.27
C ALA A 141 -14.42 2.92 12.55
N VAL A 142 -14.90 1.75 12.97
CA VAL A 142 -14.49 0.48 12.36
C VAL A 142 -15.16 0.31 11.00
N ALA A 143 -14.41 -0.06 9.97
CA ALA A 143 -14.99 -0.44 8.69
C ALA A 143 -15.85 -1.72 8.86
N GLN A 144 -17.00 -1.77 8.17
CA GLN A 144 -17.99 -2.85 8.35
C GLN A 144 -17.46 -4.23 7.97
N ASP A 145 -16.49 -4.29 7.04
CA ASP A 145 -15.87 -5.48 6.49
C ASP A 145 -14.43 -5.72 6.98
N CYS A 146 -14.02 -5.07 8.07
CA CYS A 146 -12.68 -5.22 8.62
C CYS A 146 -12.54 -6.51 9.46
N ASP A 147 -11.94 -7.54 8.89
CA ASP A 147 -11.67 -8.81 9.57
C ASP A 147 -10.81 -8.66 10.83
N TYR A 148 -9.82 -7.76 10.81
CA TYR A 148 -8.96 -7.48 11.97
C TYR A 148 -9.75 -6.89 13.13
N CYS A 149 -10.65 -5.95 12.86
CA CYS A 149 -11.49 -5.35 13.88
C CYS A 149 -12.49 -6.36 14.44
N THR A 150 -13.13 -7.15 13.59
CA THR A 150 -14.03 -8.25 13.97
C THR A 150 -13.32 -9.27 14.87
N TYR A 151 -12.11 -9.68 14.49
CA TYR A 151 -11.29 -10.59 15.30
C TYR A 151 -10.94 -9.96 16.65
N ARG A 152 -10.48 -8.71 16.68
CA ARG A 152 -10.12 -8.01 17.93
C ARG A 152 -11.29 -7.92 18.89
N GLU A 153 -12.48 -7.57 18.39
CA GLU A 153 -13.70 -7.53 19.21
C GLU A 153 -14.07 -8.91 19.76
N PHE A 154 -14.01 -9.94 18.91
CA PHE A 154 -14.30 -11.30 19.34
C PHE A 154 -13.37 -11.73 20.47
N VAL A 155 -12.06 -11.54 20.32
CA VAL A 155 -11.06 -11.87 21.33
C VAL A 155 -11.26 -11.04 22.59
N GLY A 156 -11.50 -9.74 22.47
CA GLY A 156 -11.77 -8.84 23.60
C GLY A 156 -12.96 -9.30 24.45
N ARG A 157 -14.08 -9.65 23.79
CA ARG A 157 -15.27 -10.21 24.50
C ARG A 157 -14.96 -11.53 25.19
N LYS A 158 -14.15 -12.40 24.60
CA LYS A 158 -13.72 -13.66 25.21
C LYS A 158 -12.85 -13.41 26.45
N LEU A 159 -11.85 -12.56 26.36
CA LEU A 159 -10.93 -12.22 27.45
C LEU A 159 -11.66 -11.56 28.62
N GLN A 160 -12.65 -10.70 28.38
CA GLN A 160 -13.47 -10.10 29.45
C GLN A 160 -14.23 -11.15 30.28
N ARG A 161 -14.64 -12.28 29.69
CA ARG A 161 -15.29 -13.37 30.40
C ARG A 161 -14.34 -14.11 31.36
N PHE A 162 -13.03 -14.05 31.09
CA PHE A 162 -12.00 -14.70 31.92
C PHE A 162 -11.25 -13.72 32.82
N ALA A 163 -11.52 -12.40 32.69
CA ALA A 163 -10.93 -11.41 33.58
C ALA A 163 -11.45 -11.67 35.03
N PRO A 164 -10.56 -11.82 36.03
CA PRO A 164 -10.99 -11.93 37.42
C PRO A 164 -11.77 -10.67 37.77
N GLY A 165 -13.01 -10.87 38.25
CA GLY A 165 -13.91 -9.78 38.67
C GLY A 165 -13.16 -8.82 39.61
N LYS A 166 -13.21 -7.50 39.31
CA LYS A 166 -12.71 -6.48 40.25
C LYS A 166 -13.34 -6.75 41.60
N LYS A 167 -12.55 -7.17 42.59
CA LYS A 167 -13.02 -7.24 44.00
C LYS A 167 -13.56 -5.87 44.34
N LYS A 168 -14.88 -5.78 44.62
CA LYS A 168 -15.46 -4.57 45.20
C LYS A 168 -14.64 -4.21 46.42
N GLY A 169 -14.08 -3.01 46.46
CA GLY A 169 -13.26 -2.57 47.56
C GLY A 169 -13.99 -2.75 48.88
N GLN A 170 -13.33 -3.40 49.82
CA GLN A 170 -13.74 -3.41 51.23
C GLN A 170 -13.70 -1.95 51.69
N GLY A 171 -14.84 -1.46 52.12
CA GLY A 171 -14.98 -0.16 52.74
C GLY A 171 -14.04 -0.06 53.94
N THR A 172 -13.26 0.99 53.99
CA THR A 172 -12.49 1.45 55.16
C THR A 172 -13.48 1.75 56.27
N LEU A 173 -13.52 0.90 57.28
CA LEU A 173 -14.10 1.25 58.60
C LEU A 173 -13.22 2.34 59.17
N GLY A 174 -13.80 3.54 59.33
CA GLY A 174 -13.18 4.60 60.10
C GLY A 174 -13.18 4.26 61.60
N ILE A 175 -12.08 4.54 62.22
CA ILE A 175 -11.94 4.89 63.66
C ILE A 175 -11.29 6.27 63.70
#